data_8039945e2466a2cba80ba30b4aeea443
#
_entry.id   8039945e2466a2cba80ba30b4aeea443
#
_cell.length_a   1.000
_cell.length_b   1.000
_cell.length_c   1.000
_cell.angle_alpha   90.00
_cell.angle_beta   90.00
_cell.angle_gamma   90.00
#
_symmetry.space_group_name_H-M   'P 1'
#
loop_
_entity.id
_entity.type
_entity.pdbx_description
1 polymer ?
#
loop_
_entity_poly.entity_id
_entity_poly.type
_entity_poly.pdbx_seq_one_letter_code
_entity_poly.pdbx_strand_id
1 'polypeptide(L)'
;MDETRRKITKIAREVSKFTVRTLKTDGIGPSEFDFIHAVRKNPGITQAEVCRLLGIDKAAVARQAARLEAKGYLTRTPNPADGRSQLLFATEQAQALKNSKARVEFLFYEWLAEPLTREQREEFARLLDILYRRCKEESKAGFPQMRKRIQEAEP
;
A
#
# COMPACT_ATOMS: atom_id res chain seq x y z
N MET A 1 17.40 -22.26 13.01
CA MET A 1 16.63 -21.45 12.04
C MET A 1 16.90 -19.98 12.32
N ASP A 2 17.43 -19.23 11.36
CA ASP A 2 17.79 -17.82 11.56
C ASP A 2 16.52 -16.99 11.82
N GLU A 3 16.37 -16.50 13.04
CA GLU A 3 15.24 -15.67 13.47
C GLU A 3 15.15 -14.31 12.74
N THR A 4 16.25 -13.84 12.16
CA THR A 4 16.35 -12.55 11.46
C THR A 4 15.34 -12.46 10.32
N ARG A 5 15.14 -13.56 9.59
CA ARG A 5 14.22 -13.60 8.43
C ARG A 5 12.77 -13.27 8.77
N ARG A 6 12.31 -13.63 9.99
CA ARG A 6 10.94 -13.34 10.45
C ARG A 6 10.82 -11.93 11.06
N LYS A 7 11.92 -11.32 11.51
CA LYS A 7 11.91 -10.00 12.17
C LYS A 7 11.48 -8.90 11.20
N ILE A 8 11.95 -8.93 9.96
CA ILE A 8 11.54 -7.94 8.92
C ILE A 8 10.00 -7.94 8.77
N THR A 9 9.39 -9.12 8.59
CA THR A 9 7.93 -9.24 8.47
C THR A 9 7.20 -8.82 9.73
N LYS A 10 7.73 -9.14 10.91
CA LYS A 10 7.14 -8.73 12.19
C LYS A 10 7.16 -7.22 12.35
N ILE A 11 8.31 -6.57 12.10
CA ILE A 11 8.44 -5.11 12.15
C ILE A 11 7.47 -4.44 11.18
N ALA A 12 7.45 -4.85 9.91
CA ALA A 12 6.54 -4.31 8.91
C ALA A 12 5.06 -4.43 9.32
N ARG A 13 4.69 -5.55 9.97
CA ARG A 13 3.34 -5.74 10.50
C ARG A 13 3.00 -4.79 11.65
N GLU A 14 3.93 -4.56 12.58
CA GLU A 14 3.70 -3.62 13.70
C GLU A 14 3.62 -2.17 13.21
N VAL A 15 4.48 -1.76 12.27
CA VAL A 15 4.38 -0.46 11.59
C VAL A 15 3.01 -0.28 10.95
N SER A 16 2.56 -1.29 10.19
CA SER A 16 1.24 -1.25 9.53
C SER A 16 0.09 -1.14 10.53
N LYS A 17 0.12 -1.91 11.63
CA LYS A 17 -0.89 -1.84 12.69
C LYS A 17 -0.94 -0.46 13.36
N PHE A 18 0.23 0.10 13.69
CA PHE A 18 0.34 1.42 14.30
C PHE A 18 -0.20 2.50 13.35
N THR A 19 0.25 2.48 12.11
CA THR A 19 -0.19 3.41 11.07
C THR A 19 -1.72 3.39 10.90
N VAL A 20 -2.30 2.18 10.78
CA VAL A 20 -3.76 2.02 10.67
C VAL A 20 -4.49 2.58 11.90
N ARG A 21 -3.99 2.31 13.12
CA ARG A 21 -4.61 2.83 14.35
C ARG A 21 -4.54 4.36 14.43
N THR A 22 -3.40 4.93 14.09
CA THR A 22 -3.18 6.38 14.10
C THR A 22 -4.05 7.09 13.06
N LEU A 23 -4.18 6.52 11.87
CA LEU A 23 -4.97 7.11 10.79
C LEU A 23 -6.49 6.80 10.90
N LYS A 24 -6.91 5.89 11.78
CA LYS A 24 -8.33 5.69 12.10
C LYS A 24 -9.01 6.94 12.66
N THR A 25 -8.25 7.84 13.25
CA THR A 25 -8.75 9.15 13.68
C THR A 25 -9.30 9.97 12.52
N ASP A 26 -8.86 9.72 11.28
CA ASP A 26 -9.37 10.35 10.06
C ASP A 26 -10.62 9.64 9.48
N GLY A 27 -11.14 8.62 10.17
CA GLY A 27 -12.35 7.89 9.74
C GLY A 27 -12.15 6.99 8.53
N ILE A 28 -10.89 6.66 8.17
CA ILE A 28 -10.53 5.83 7.02
C ILE A 28 -10.02 4.46 7.48
N GLY A 29 -10.63 3.39 6.98
CA GLY A 29 -10.18 2.02 7.23
C GLY A 29 -9.07 1.56 6.28
N PRO A 30 -8.38 0.44 6.59
CA PRO A 30 -7.29 -0.08 5.76
C PRO A 30 -7.67 -0.31 4.30
N SER A 31 -8.82 -0.93 4.04
CA SER A 31 -9.30 -1.19 2.68
C SER A 31 -9.67 0.09 1.93
N GLU A 32 -10.10 1.13 2.64
CA GLU A 32 -10.34 2.45 2.06
C GLU A 32 -9.04 3.14 1.68
N PHE A 33 -7.96 2.96 2.46
CA PHE A 33 -6.61 3.43 2.10
C PHE A 33 -6.11 2.78 0.83
N ASP A 34 -6.25 1.45 0.71
CA ASP A 34 -5.82 0.71 -0.48
C ASP A 34 -6.58 1.18 -1.72
N PHE A 35 -7.88 1.42 -1.57
CA PHE A 35 -8.71 1.97 -2.64
C PHE A 35 -8.24 3.37 -3.07
N ILE A 36 -8.09 4.29 -2.12
CA ILE A 36 -7.58 5.65 -2.38
C ILE A 36 -6.20 5.59 -3.04
N HIS A 37 -5.32 4.70 -2.56
CA HIS A 37 -4.00 4.51 -3.14
C HIS A 37 -4.06 4.06 -4.60
N ALA A 38 -4.93 3.09 -4.92
CA ALA A 38 -5.14 2.61 -6.28
C ALA A 38 -5.59 3.74 -7.22
N VAL A 39 -6.58 4.56 -6.79
CA VAL A 39 -7.08 5.68 -7.59
C VAL A 39 -6.02 6.77 -7.75
N ARG A 40 -5.26 7.11 -6.72
CA ARG A 40 -4.18 8.11 -6.82
C ARG A 40 -3.07 7.70 -7.79
N LYS A 41 -2.75 6.41 -7.82
CA LYS A 41 -1.73 5.87 -8.74
C LYS A 41 -2.20 5.80 -10.18
N ASN A 42 -3.52 5.75 -10.38
CA ASN A 42 -4.14 5.59 -11.68
C ASN A 42 -5.31 6.59 -11.82
N PRO A 43 -5.04 7.90 -11.94
CA PRO A 43 -6.11 8.90 -12.11
C PRO A 43 -6.98 8.57 -13.33
N GLY A 44 -8.29 8.62 -13.16
CA GLY A 44 -9.25 8.23 -14.20
C GLY A 44 -9.47 6.71 -14.29
N ILE A 45 -9.05 5.94 -13.30
CA ILE A 45 -9.30 4.48 -13.24
C ILE A 45 -10.80 4.22 -13.12
N THR A 46 -11.30 3.20 -13.83
CA THR A 46 -12.68 2.74 -13.71
C THR A 46 -12.86 1.79 -12.52
N GLN A 47 -14.11 1.63 -12.05
CA GLN A 47 -14.43 0.64 -11.00
C GLN A 47 -14.03 -0.79 -11.40
N ALA A 48 -14.18 -1.15 -12.69
CA ALA A 48 -13.79 -2.47 -13.19
C ALA A 48 -12.26 -2.71 -13.09
N GLU A 49 -11.47 -1.68 -13.34
CA GLU A 49 -10.02 -1.74 -13.17
C GLU A 49 -9.60 -1.82 -11.71
N VAL A 50 -10.29 -1.10 -10.81
CA VAL A 50 -10.08 -1.22 -9.36
C VAL A 50 -10.39 -2.64 -8.88
N CYS A 51 -11.48 -3.29 -9.36
CA CYS A 51 -11.77 -4.69 -9.06
C CYS A 51 -10.58 -5.60 -9.39
N ARG A 52 -10.01 -5.44 -10.59
CA ARG A 52 -8.86 -6.25 -11.04
C ARG A 52 -7.59 -5.97 -10.24
N LEU A 53 -7.35 -4.69 -9.94
CA LEU A 53 -6.13 -4.26 -9.24
C LEU A 53 -6.11 -4.70 -7.77
N LEU A 54 -7.26 -4.62 -7.07
CA LEU A 54 -7.37 -4.94 -5.65
C LEU A 54 -7.84 -6.38 -5.39
N GLY A 55 -8.29 -7.11 -6.42
CA GLY A 55 -8.80 -8.47 -6.26
C GLY A 55 -10.09 -8.56 -5.44
N ILE A 56 -10.94 -7.51 -5.46
CA ILE A 56 -12.22 -7.45 -4.74
C ILE A 56 -13.40 -7.43 -5.70
N ASP A 57 -14.56 -7.85 -5.23
CA ASP A 57 -15.76 -7.95 -6.06
C ASP A 57 -16.35 -6.58 -6.46
N LYS A 58 -17.12 -6.56 -7.53
CA LYS A 58 -17.71 -5.35 -8.12
C LYS A 58 -18.64 -4.61 -7.13
N ALA A 59 -19.39 -5.33 -6.31
CA ALA A 59 -20.31 -4.73 -5.34
C ALA A 59 -19.51 -4.05 -4.20
N ALA A 60 -18.42 -4.67 -3.75
CA ALA A 60 -17.51 -4.07 -2.74
C ALA A 60 -16.86 -2.80 -3.28
N VAL A 61 -16.37 -2.79 -4.53
CA VAL A 61 -15.82 -1.60 -5.19
C VAL A 61 -16.86 -0.48 -5.26
N ALA A 62 -18.06 -0.78 -5.72
CA ALA A 62 -19.12 0.22 -5.83
C ALA A 62 -19.49 0.85 -4.48
N ARG A 63 -19.63 0.02 -3.43
CA ARG A 63 -19.90 0.51 -2.05
C ARG A 63 -18.75 1.35 -1.50
N GLN A 64 -17.50 0.93 -1.70
CA GLN A 64 -16.35 1.69 -1.23
C GLN A 64 -16.19 3.01 -1.97
N ALA A 65 -16.35 3.02 -3.30
CA ALA A 65 -16.31 4.24 -4.10
C ALA A 65 -17.37 5.25 -3.64
N ALA A 66 -18.63 4.81 -3.43
CA ALA A 66 -19.69 5.67 -2.95
C ALA A 66 -19.41 6.23 -1.54
N ARG A 67 -18.88 5.40 -0.65
CA ARG A 67 -18.49 5.82 0.72
C ARG A 67 -17.36 6.83 0.71
N LEU A 68 -16.33 6.61 -0.11
CA LEU A 68 -15.18 7.49 -0.21
C LEU A 68 -15.53 8.82 -0.90
N GLU A 69 -16.45 8.80 -1.86
CA GLU A 69 -17.00 10.01 -2.46
C GLU A 69 -17.80 10.82 -1.41
N ALA A 70 -18.67 10.16 -0.64
CA ALA A 70 -19.43 10.81 0.43
C ALA A 70 -18.52 11.41 1.54
N LYS A 71 -17.34 10.81 1.77
CA LYS A 71 -16.32 11.32 2.68
C LYS A 71 -15.42 12.41 2.05
N GLY A 72 -15.61 12.76 0.77
CA GLY A 72 -14.83 13.77 0.07
C GLY A 72 -13.44 13.33 -0.41
N TYR A 73 -13.13 12.04 -0.41
CA TYR A 73 -11.82 11.51 -0.85
C TYR A 73 -11.76 11.19 -2.35
N LEU A 74 -12.90 11.01 -2.99
CA LEU A 74 -13.00 10.70 -4.42
C LEU A 74 -13.99 11.62 -5.11
N THR A 75 -13.76 11.82 -6.40
CA THR A 75 -14.74 12.37 -7.34
C THR A 75 -14.95 11.40 -8.50
N ARG A 76 -16.12 11.49 -9.14
CA ARG A 76 -16.46 10.70 -10.33
C ARG A 76 -16.80 11.61 -11.48
N THR A 77 -16.36 11.23 -12.67
CA THR A 77 -16.75 11.87 -13.92
C THR A 77 -17.24 10.81 -14.89
N PRO A 78 -18.20 11.14 -15.79
CA PRO A 78 -18.59 10.23 -16.86
C PRO A 78 -17.39 9.81 -17.69
N ASN A 79 -17.35 8.55 -18.09
CA ASN A 79 -16.30 8.07 -18.99
C ASN A 79 -16.70 8.40 -20.44
N PRO A 80 -15.93 9.25 -21.16
CA PRO A 80 -16.25 9.63 -22.53
C PRO A 80 -16.15 8.46 -23.52
N ALA A 81 -15.40 7.41 -23.17
CA ALA A 81 -15.24 6.21 -24.01
C ALA A 81 -16.31 5.15 -23.75
N ASP A 82 -17.00 5.20 -22.60
CA ASP A 82 -18.06 4.26 -22.24
C ASP A 82 -19.04 4.93 -21.27
N GLY A 83 -20.18 5.37 -21.79
CA GLY A 83 -21.21 6.06 -21.00
C GLY A 83 -21.86 5.25 -19.87
N ARG A 84 -21.54 3.95 -19.75
CA ARG A 84 -22.00 3.09 -18.65
C ARG A 84 -21.02 3.04 -17.49
N SER A 85 -19.83 3.58 -17.64
CA SER A 85 -18.78 3.61 -16.64
C SER A 85 -18.44 5.03 -16.19
N GLN A 86 -17.81 5.13 -15.02
CA GLN A 86 -17.32 6.38 -14.46
C GLN A 86 -15.83 6.29 -14.19
N LEU A 87 -15.14 7.39 -14.39
CA LEU A 87 -13.75 7.57 -14.06
C LEU A 87 -13.62 8.09 -12.62
N LEU A 88 -12.71 7.51 -11.86
CA LEU A 88 -12.46 7.86 -10.46
C LEU A 88 -11.20 8.72 -10.35
N PHE A 89 -11.29 9.80 -9.57
CA PHE A 89 -10.18 10.69 -9.27
C PHE A 89 -10.08 10.92 -7.76
N ALA A 90 -8.87 11.00 -7.26
CA ALA A 90 -8.60 11.34 -5.88
C ALA A 90 -8.60 12.86 -5.67
N THR A 91 -9.22 13.33 -4.59
CA THR A 91 -9.27 14.74 -4.20
C THR A 91 -7.98 15.18 -3.50
N GLU A 92 -7.84 16.48 -3.23
CA GLU A 92 -6.76 17.03 -2.40
C GLU A 92 -6.76 16.43 -0.99
N GLN A 93 -7.93 16.18 -0.41
CA GLN A 93 -8.07 15.50 0.89
C GLN A 93 -7.46 14.10 0.85
N ALA A 94 -7.61 13.37 -0.25
CA ALA A 94 -6.97 12.08 -0.45
C ALA A 94 -5.43 12.20 -0.57
N GLN A 95 -4.91 13.29 -1.12
CA GLN A 95 -3.46 13.55 -1.15
C GLN A 95 -2.90 13.86 0.25
N ALA A 96 -3.64 14.58 1.08
CA ALA A 96 -3.26 14.84 2.47
C ALA A 96 -3.11 13.55 3.29
N LEU A 97 -3.98 12.56 3.08
CA LEU A 97 -3.85 11.23 3.70
C LEU A 97 -2.54 10.52 3.34
N LYS A 98 -2.07 10.65 2.10
CA LYS A 98 -0.77 10.09 1.70
C LYS A 98 0.36 10.66 2.54
N ASN A 99 0.37 11.98 2.72
CA ASN A 99 1.40 12.66 3.49
C ASN A 99 1.34 12.26 4.96
N SER A 100 0.15 12.13 5.54
CA SER A 100 -0.05 11.67 6.91
C SER A 100 0.46 10.25 7.12
N LYS A 101 0.15 9.32 6.20
CA LYS A 101 0.63 7.93 6.27
C LYS A 101 2.16 7.88 6.19
N ALA A 102 2.75 8.52 5.19
CA ALA A 102 4.20 8.54 5.01
C ALA A 102 4.91 9.16 6.22
N ARG A 103 4.33 10.21 6.82
CA ARG A 103 4.86 10.84 8.03
C ARG A 103 4.81 9.91 9.24
N VAL A 104 3.69 9.19 9.44
CA VAL A 104 3.55 8.24 10.55
C VAL A 104 4.57 7.10 10.42
N GLU A 105 4.69 6.53 9.23
CA GLU A 105 5.69 5.49 8.95
C GLU A 105 7.12 6.00 9.17
N PHE A 106 7.43 7.19 8.66
CA PHE A 106 8.74 7.82 8.87
C PHE A 106 9.06 7.99 10.35
N LEU A 107 8.18 8.58 11.14
CA LEU A 107 8.39 8.78 12.58
C LEU A 107 8.53 7.48 13.35
N PHE A 108 7.77 6.43 12.93
CA PHE A 108 7.90 5.10 13.54
C PHE A 108 9.28 4.50 13.28
N TYR A 109 9.78 4.58 12.06
CA TYR A 109 11.11 4.05 11.72
C TYR A 109 12.25 4.87 12.34
N GLU A 110 12.11 6.19 12.46
CA GLU A 110 13.07 7.02 13.20
C GLU A 110 13.17 6.57 14.66
N TRP A 111 12.02 6.42 15.35
CA TRP A 111 11.99 5.90 16.72
C TRP A 111 12.57 4.47 16.82
N LEU A 112 12.24 3.59 15.90
CA LEU A 112 12.75 2.22 15.88
C LEU A 112 14.27 2.17 15.74
N ALA A 113 14.85 3.13 15.03
CA ALA A 113 16.28 3.21 14.78
C ALA A 113 17.07 3.98 15.86
N GLU A 114 16.43 4.59 16.86
CA GLU A 114 17.10 5.34 17.93
C GLU A 114 18.25 4.58 18.62
N PRO A 115 18.14 3.26 18.91
CA PRO A 115 19.21 2.50 19.53
C PRO A 115 20.46 2.29 18.66
N LEU A 116 20.39 2.60 17.36
CA LEU A 116 21.49 2.38 16.42
C LEU A 116 22.42 3.59 16.37
N THR A 117 23.73 3.35 16.25
CA THR A 117 24.70 4.42 15.95
C THR A 117 24.45 4.96 14.52
N ARG A 118 25.05 6.09 14.19
CA ARG A 118 24.95 6.67 12.85
C ARG A 118 25.46 5.70 11.78
N GLU A 119 26.60 5.08 12.00
CA GLU A 119 27.23 4.13 11.07
C GLU A 119 26.33 2.90 10.88
N GLN A 120 25.72 2.41 11.98
CA GLN A 120 24.79 1.27 11.91
C GLN A 120 23.51 1.61 11.12
N ARG A 121 23.00 2.84 11.26
CA ARG A 121 21.82 3.30 10.47
C ARG A 121 22.16 3.39 8.99
N GLU A 122 23.30 3.96 8.65
CA GLU A 122 23.77 4.09 7.26
C GLU A 122 23.96 2.71 6.60
N GLU A 123 24.61 1.78 7.31
CA GLU A 123 24.80 0.41 6.81
C GLU A 123 23.48 -0.36 6.70
N PHE A 124 22.61 -0.25 7.68
CA PHE A 124 21.26 -0.85 7.63
C PHE A 124 20.47 -0.34 6.45
N ALA A 125 20.45 0.97 6.21
CA ALA A 125 19.76 1.57 5.07
C ALA A 125 20.30 1.05 3.74
N ARG A 126 21.64 0.93 3.61
CA ARG A 126 22.30 0.38 2.42
C ARG A 126 21.91 -1.08 2.17
N LEU A 127 21.93 -1.91 3.20
CA LEU A 127 21.56 -3.32 3.09
C LEU A 127 20.08 -3.49 2.77
N LEU A 128 19.22 -2.72 3.42
CA LEU A 128 17.77 -2.74 3.18
C LEU A 128 17.42 -2.33 1.76
N ASP A 129 18.10 -1.33 1.19
CA ASP A 129 17.91 -0.91 -0.20
C ASP A 129 18.24 -2.03 -1.20
N ILE A 130 19.31 -2.78 -0.98
CA ILE A 130 19.67 -3.95 -1.80
C ILE A 130 18.52 -4.99 -1.78
N LEU A 131 18.00 -5.32 -0.58
CA LEU A 131 16.91 -6.28 -0.44
C LEU A 131 15.61 -5.75 -1.07
N TYR A 132 15.31 -4.47 -0.89
CA TYR A 132 14.14 -3.83 -1.46
C TYR A 132 14.15 -3.85 -2.98
N ARG A 133 15.26 -3.48 -3.62
CA ARG A 133 15.41 -3.50 -5.08
C ARG A 133 15.18 -4.91 -5.64
N ARG A 134 15.82 -5.91 -5.05
CA ARG A 134 15.64 -7.31 -5.45
C ARG A 134 14.17 -7.75 -5.33
N CYS A 135 13.52 -7.45 -4.22
CA CYS A 135 12.11 -7.76 -4.01
C CYS A 135 11.22 -7.05 -5.04
N LYS A 136 11.52 -5.80 -5.36
CA LYS A 136 10.77 -4.99 -6.33
C LYS A 136 10.86 -5.53 -7.74
N GLU A 137 12.05 -5.95 -8.17
CA GLU A 137 12.29 -6.57 -9.49
C GLU A 137 11.52 -7.89 -9.61
N GLU A 138 11.64 -8.75 -8.62
CA GLU A 138 10.96 -10.05 -8.59
C GLU A 138 9.44 -9.90 -8.56
N SER A 139 8.92 -8.91 -7.81
CA SER A 139 7.50 -8.57 -7.75
C SER A 139 6.94 -8.13 -9.11
N LYS A 140 7.68 -7.30 -9.86
CA LYS A 140 7.28 -6.88 -11.21
C LYS A 140 7.14 -8.06 -12.18
N ALA A 141 7.96 -9.09 -12.00
CA ALA A 141 7.95 -10.32 -12.81
C ALA A 141 6.92 -11.36 -12.29
N GLY A 142 6.20 -11.10 -11.21
CA GLY A 142 5.23 -12.03 -10.61
C GLY A 142 5.85 -13.14 -9.76
N PHE A 143 7.04 -12.91 -9.20
CA PHE A 143 7.77 -13.82 -8.29
C PHE A 143 8.15 -15.18 -8.89
N PRO A 144 8.69 -15.28 -10.13
CA PRO A 144 9.00 -16.57 -10.77
C PRO A 144 10.06 -17.35 -10.01
N GLN A 145 11.14 -16.71 -9.54
CA GLN A 145 12.22 -17.36 -8.81
C GLN A 145 11.75 -17.88 -7.43
N MET A 146 10.89 -17.13 -6.75
CA MET A 146 10.35 -17.56 -5.46
C MET A 146 9.40 -18.75 -5.61
N ARG A 147 8.55 -18.77 -6.66
CA ARG A 147 7.69 -19.93 -6.95
C ARG A 147 8.51 -21.20 -7.21
N LYS A 148 9.56 -21.07 -8.02
CA LYS A 148 10.48 -22.18 -8.29
C LYS A 148 11.12 -22.73 -7.00
N ARG A 149 11.64 -21.83 -6.13
CA ARG A 149 12.25 -22.22 -4.85
C ARG A 149 11.28 -22.91 -3.89
N ILE A 150 10.02 -22.50 -3.88
CA ILE A 150 8.98 -23.18 -3.06
C ILE A 150 8.74 -24.59 -3.57
N GLN A 151 8.59 -24.76 -4.90
CA GLN A 151 8.42 -26.08 -5.53
C GLN A 151 9.61 -27.01 -5.29
N GLU A 152 10.83 -26.48 -5.33
CA GLU A 152 12.06 -27.24 -5.06
C GLU A 152 12.27 -27.57 -3.57
N ALA A 153 11.59 -26.87 -2.67
CA ALA A 153 11.68 -27.07 -1.21
C ALA A 153 10.56 -27.94 -0.64
N GLU A 154 9.56 -28.31 -1.44
CA GLU A 154 8.54 -29.29 -1.07
C GLU A 154 9.16 -30.71 -1.17
N PRO A 155 9.07 -31.53 -0.08
CA PRO A 155 9.66 -32.87 -0.02
C PRO A 155 8.98 -33.85 -0.97
#